data_40c95ecc0613e15aefd90d39f244d9ac
#
_entry.id   40c95ecc0613e15aefd90d39f244d9ac
#
_cell.length_a   1.000
_cell.length_b   1.000
_cell.length_c   1.000
_cell.angle_alpha   90.00
_cell.angle_beta   90.00
_cell.angle_gamma   90.00
#
_symmetry.space_group_name_H-M   'P 1'
#
loop_
_entity.id
_entity.type
_entity.pdbx_description
1 polymer ?
#
loop_
_entity_poly.entity_id
_entity_poly.type
_entity_poly.pdbx_seq_one_letter_code
_entity_poly.pdbx_strand_id
1 'polypeptide(L)'
;MAPELTALTLAALVQVAQFTLFAVPANKDLTVDYTLSPRDTAPPKPLAKGTARLGRALNNHFEALVLFTIAVVVVTLGDKSSPLTATCGWAYLAARILYVPAYAFGWQPWRSLIWSVGLLATTVMLVAALL
;
A
#
# COMPACT_ATOMS: atom_id res chain seq x y z
N MET A 1 -20.79 -6.21 6.15
CA MET A 1 -19.64 -6.51 5.29
C MET A 1 -18.63 -7.32 6.08
N ALA A 2 -18.06 -8.34 5.46
CA ALA A 2 -17.03 -9.15 6.13
C ALA A 2 -15.85 -8.26 6.56
N PRO A 3 -15.23 -8.54 7.73
CA PRO A 3 -14.08 -7.73 8.19
C PRO A 3 -12.95 -7.63 7.16
N GLU A 4 -12.68 -8.69 6.43
CA GLU A 4 -11.65 -8.72 5.39
C GLU A 4 -11.98 -7.74 4.25
N LEU A 5 -13.23 -7.65 3.86
CA LEU A 5 -13.69 -6.70 2.84
C LEU A 5 -13.60 -5.26 3.35
N THR A 6 -13.92 -5.04 4.62
CA THR A 6 -13.79 -3.73 5.25
C THR A 6 -12.31 -3.30 5.28
N ALA A 7 -11.42 -4.20 5.68
CA ALA A 7 -9.98 -3.93 5.69
C ALA A 7 -9.47 -3.62 4.27
N LEU A 8 -9.93 -4.38 3.26
CA LEU A 8 -9.58 -4.12 1.86
C LEU A 8 -10.07 -2.75 1.39
N THR A 9 -11.31 -2.39 1.71
CA THR A 9 -11.85 -1.08 1.35
C THR A 9 -11.03 0.04 1.97
N LEU A 10 -10.69 -0.08 3.25
CA LEU A 10 -9.86 0.92 3.94
C LEU A 10 -8.44 0.95 3.36
N ALA A 11 -7.87 -0.19 3.00
CA ALA A 11 -6.57 -0.25 2.34
C ALA A 11 -6.60 0.45 0.97
N ALA A 12 -7.69 0.32 0.22
CA ALA A 12 -7.88 1.04 -1.02
C ALA A 12 -7.95 2.55 -0.79
N LEU A 13 -8.61 3.00 0.27
CA LEU A 13 -8.64 4.41 0.65
C LEU A 13 -7.25 4.92 1.07
N VAL A 14 -6.46 4.10 1.74
CA VAL A 14 -5.06 4.42 2.05
C VAL A 14 -4.26 4.60 0.75
N GLN A 15 -4.52 3.78 -0.27
CA GLN A 15 -3.91 3.94 -1.58
C GLN A 15 -4.25 5.30 -2.20
N VAL A 16 -5.51 5.70 -2.14
CA VAL A 16 -5.96 7.02 -2.65
C VAL A 16 -5.28 8.14 -1.88
N ALA A 17 -5.20 8.03 -0.55
CA ALA A 17 -4.53 9.02 0.28
C ALA A 17 -3.04 9.12 -0.06
N GLN A 18 -2.35 8.00 -0.25
CA GLN A 18 -0.95 7.97 -0.64
C GLN A 18 -0.73 8.58 -2.02
N PHE A 19 -1.63 8.32 -2.96
CA PHE A 19 -1.56 8.94 -4.29
C PHE A 19 -1.58 10.47 -4.16
N THR A 20 -2.49 11.02 -3.36
CA THR A 20 -2.57 12.47 -3.12
C THR A 20 -1.33 13.00 -2.41
N LEU A 21 -0.85 12.29 -1.37
CA LEU A 21 0.35 12.67 -0.64
C LEU A 21 1.60 12.72 -1.53
N PHE A 22 1.65 11.87 -2.54
CA PHE A 22 2.73 11.90 -3.53
C PHE A 22 2.49 12.94 -4.62
N ALA A 23 1.29 12.97 -5.19
CA ALA A 23 0.99 13.80 -6.37
C ALA A 23 1.15 15.30 -6.10
N VAL A 24 0.74 15.78 -4.92
CA VAL A 24 0.83 17.20 -4.58
C VAL A 24 2.29 17.68 -4.57
N PRO A 25 3.20 17.10 -3.77
CA PRO A 25 4.61 17.53 -3.80
C PRO A 25 5.31 17.18 -5.11
N ALA A 26 4.92 16.09 -5.80
CA ALA A 26 5.52 15.75 -7.09
C ALA A 26 5.21 16.79 -8.16
N ASN A 27 3.97 17.30 -8.22
CA ASN A 27 3.61 18.38 -9.14
C ASN A 27 4.35 19.67 -8.81
N LYS A 28 4.58 19.94 -7.53
CA LYS A 28 5.37 21.09 -7.09
C LYS A 28 6.84 20.94 -7.52
N ASP A 29 7.43 19.76 -7.36
CA ASP A 29 8.84 19.50 -7.68
C ASP A 29 9.08 19.46 -9.18
N LEU A 30 8.23 18.75 -9.94
CA LEU A 30 8.39 18.53 -11.38
C LEU A 30 7.76 19.62 -12.24
N THR A 31 6.95 20.49 -11.66
CA THR A 31 6.06 21.48 -12.28
C THR A 31 4.82 20.83 -12.93
N VAL A 32 3.71 21.56 -12.89
CA VAL A 32 2.44 21.09 -13.48
C VAL A 32 2.55 20.97 -14.99
N ASP A 33 3.26 21.89 -15.63
CA ASP A 33 3.47 21.85 -17.09
C ASP A 33 4.17 20.55 -17.51
N TYR A 34 5.18 20.13 -16.74
CA TYR A 34 5.88 18.86 -17.00
C TYR A 34 4.98 17.66 -16.77
N THR A 35 4.25 17.61 -15.64
CA THR A 35 3.41 16.45 -15.30
C THR A 35 2.24 16.27 -16.25
N LEU A 36 1.73 17.35 -16.84
CA LEU A 36 0.68 17.32 -17.86
C LEU A 36 1.22 17.03 -19.27
N SER A 37 2.55 17.12 -19.46
CA SER A 37 3.17 16.84 -20.76
C SER A 37 3.29 15.33 -21.01
N PRO A 38 3.65 14.90 -22.24
CA PRO A 38 3.95 13.50 -22.52
C PRO A 38 5.17 12.95 -21.77
N ARG A 39 5.95 13.80 -21.12
CA ARG A 39 7.15 13.44 -20.33
C ARG A 39 8.24 12.77 -21.16
N ASP A 40 8.36 13.15 -22.42
CA ASP A 40 9.38 12.60 -23.33
C ASP A 40 10.78 13.09 -22.99
N THR A 41 10.90 14.20 -22.27
CA THR A 41 12.16 14.79 -21.82
C THR A 41 12.30 14.68 -20.32
N ALA A 42 13.54 14.85 -19.83
CA ALA A 42 13.78 14.88 -18.39
C ALA A 42 13.07 16.08 -17.73
N PRO A 43 12.60 15.95 -16.49
CA PRO A 43 12.00 17.07 -15.76
C PRO A 43 13.01 18.19 -15.52
N PRO A 44 12.53 19.46 -15.33
CA PRO A 44 13.42 20.60 -15.07
C PRO A 44 14.27 20.41 -13.81
N LYS A 45 13.75 19.69 -12.82
CA LYS A 45 14.46 19.33 -11.60
C LYS A 45 13.98 17.98 -11.09
N PRO A 46 14.82 17.23 -10.34
CA PRO A 46 14.42 15.94 -9.79
C PRO A 46 13.42 16.10 -8.64
N LEU A 47 12.77 14.98 -8.28
CA LEU A 47 11.94 14.92 -7.09
C LEU A 47 12.80 15.16 -5.84
N ALA A 48 12.26 15.91 -4.87
CA ALA A 48 12.85 15.99 -3.55
C ALA A 48 12.94 14.61 -2.91
N LYS A 49 13.91 14.41 -2.02
CA LYS A 49 14.16 13.12 -1.38
C LYS A 49 12.91 12.54 -0.69
N GLY A 50 12.18 13.37 0.07
CA GLY A 50 10.95 12.94 0.73
C GLY A 50 9.85 12.58 -0.26
N THR A 51 9.69 13.36 -1.32
CA THR A 51 8.70 13.08 -2.38
C THR A 51 9.02 11.76 -3.08
N ALA A 52 10.28 11.51 -3.41
CA ALA A 52 10.69 10.25 -4.04
C ALA A 52 10.40 9.06 -3.13
N ARG A 53 10.61 9.19 -1.82
CA ARG A 53 10.26 8.14 -0.85
C ARG A 53 8.76 7.86 -0.82
N LEU A 54 7.92 8.89 -0.84
CA LEU A 54 6.47 8.74 -0.91
C LEU A 54 6.04 8.02 -2.19
N GLY A 55 6.69 8.31 -3.31
CA GLY A 55 6.44 7.62 -4.58
C GLY A 55 6.78 6.14 -4.52
N ARG A 56 7.91 5.79 -3.91
CA ARG A 56 8.29 4.38 -3.73
C ARG A 56 7.36 3.64 -2.77
N ALA A 57 6.93 4.31 -1.70
CA ALA A 57 5.94 3.75 -0.78
C ALA A 57 4.60 3.50 -1.47
N LEU A 58 4.16 4.42 -2.33
CA LEU A 58 2.96 4.28 -3.14
C LEU A 58 3.03 3.06 -4.05
N ASN A 59 4.13 2.90 -4.80
CA ASN A 59 4.33 1.77 -5.69
C ASN A 59 4.35 0.45 -4.93
N ASN A 60 5.00 0.41 -3.78
CA ASN A 60 5.02 -0.77 -2.93
C ASN A 60 3.63 -1.13 -2.41
N HIS A 61 2.82 -0.13 -2.07
CA HIS A 61 1.44 -0.35 -1.65
C HIS A 61 0.61 -0.97 -2.78
N PHE A 62 0.77 -0.51 -4.02
CA PHE A 62 0.09 -1.11 -5.18
C PHE A 62 0.42 -2.58 -5.31
N GLU A 63 1.69 -2.94 -5.24
CA GLU A 63 2.12 -4.33 -5.36
C GLU A 63 1.55 -5.21 -4.23
N ALA A 64 1.61 -4.73 -3.00
CA ALA A 64 1.08 -5.44 -1.85
C ALA A 64 -0.44 -5.57 -1.93
N LEU A 65 -1.14 -4.53 -2.40
CA LEU A 65 -2.59 -4.50 -2.48
C LEU A 65 -3.13 -5.53 -3.48
N VAL A 66 -2.39 -5.82 -4.55
CA VAL A 66 -2.77 -6.87 -5.50
C VAL A 66 -2.89 -8.22 -4.79
N LEU A 67 -1.86 -8.63 -4.06
CA LEU A 67 -1.87 -9.90 -3.33
C LEU A 67 -2.93 -9.91 -2.22
N PHE A 68 -3.06 -8.81 -1.50
CA PHE A 68 -4.08 -8.70 -0.45
C PHE A 68 -5.49 -8.78 -1.01
N THR A 69 -5.73 -8.15 -2.16
CA THR A 69 -7.02 -8.24 -2.85
C THR A 69 -7.34 -9.68 -3.21
N ILE A 70 -6.38 -10.40 -3.77
CA ILE A 70 -6.53 -11.82 -4.09
C ILE A 70 -6.87 -12.61 -2.82
N ALA A 71 -6.14 -12.40 -1.74
CA ALA A 71 -6.37 -13.07 -0.47
C ALA A 71 -7.80 -12.84 0.07
N VAL A 72 -8.25 -11.58 0.06
CA VAL A 72 -9.60 -11.23 0.52
C VAL A 72 -10.66 -11.87 -0.37
N VAL A 73 -10.48 -11.84 -1.69
CA VAL A 73 -11.44 -12.42 -2.64
C VAL A 73 -11.56 -13.91 -2.43
N VAL A 74 -10.46 -14.65 -2.37
CA VAL A 74 -10.53 -16.12 -2.23
C VAL A 74 -11.07 -16.55 -0.86
N VAL A 75 -10.74 -15.83 0.21
CA VAL A 75 -11.29 -16.08 1.55
C VAL A 75 -12.79 -15.83 1.56
N THR A 76 -13.24 -14.73 0.99
CA THR A 76 -14.65 -14.33 1.02
C THR A 76 -15.50 -15.22 0.11
N LEU A 77 -15.10 -15.40 -1.15
CA LEU A 77 -15.86 -16.22 -2.11
C LEU A 77 -15.76 -17.70 -1.81
N GLY A 78 -14.66 -18.14 -1.20
CA GLY A 78 -14.49 -19.52 -0.77
C GLY A 78 -15.19 -19.87 0.55
N ASP A 79 -15.89 -18.92 1.14
CA ASP A 79 -16.56 -19.07 2.44
C ASP A 79 -15.58 -19.51 3.55
N LYS A 80 -14.37 -18.96 3.53
CA LYS A 80 -13.29 -19.27 4.47
C LYS A 80 -13.02 -18.13 5.47
N SER A 81 -13.92 -17.13 5.53
CA SER A 81 -13.80 -16.05 6.52
C SER A 81 -13.86 -16.64 7.93
N SER A 82 -12.94 -16.20 8.77
CA SER A 82 -12.79 -16.68 10.14
C SER A 82 -12.21 -15.57 11.02
N PRO A 83 -12.21 -15.73 12.36
CA PRO A 83 -11.50 -14.78 13.23
C PRO A 83 -10.03 -14.63 12.88
N LEU A 84 -9.39 -15.70 12.40
CA LEU A 84 -8.00 -15.65 11.94
C LEU A 84 -7.83 -14.75 10.72
N THR A 85 -8.63 -14.95 9.69
CA THR A 85 -8.54 -14.16 8.45
C THR A 85 -8.95 -12.72 8.69
N ALA A 86 -9.93 -12.46 9.55
CA ALA A 86 -10.30 -11.12 9.96
C ALA A 86 -9.14 -10.40 10.67
N THR A 87 -8.49 -11.07 11.62
CA THR A 87 -7.32 -10.54 12.33
C THR A 87 -6.18 -10.22 11.36
N CYS A 88 -5.92 -11.12 10.40
CA CYS A 88 -4.93 -10.89 9.34
C CYS A 88 -5.27 -9.66 8.50
N GLY A 89 -6.53 -9.47 8.16
CA GLY A 89 -6.99 -8.29 7.40
C GLY A 89 -6.69 -6.99 8.14
N TRP A 90 -7.00 -6.93 9.44
CA TRP A 90 -6.71 -5.76 10.25
C TRP A 90 -5.22 -5.54 10.49
N ALA A 91 -4.46 -6.63 10.68
CA ALA A 91 -3.00 -6.56 10.81
C ALA A 91 -2.35 -6.01 9.53
N TYR A 92 -2.82 -6.46 8.37
CA TYR A 92 -2.38 -5.93 7.08
C TYR A 92 -2.64 -4.42 6.99
N LEU A 93 -3.86 -4.00 7.28
CA LEU A 93 -4.23 -2.59 7.21
C LEU A 93 -3.36 -1.73 8.12
N ALA A 94 -3.19 -2.14 9.38
CA ALA A 94 -2.34 -1.43 10.34
C ALA A 94 -0.90 -1.34 9.84
N ALA A 95 -0.35 -2.43 9.34
CA ALA A 95 1.00 -2.47 8.79
C ALA A 95 1.14 -1.50 7.61
N ARG A 96 0.17 -1.46 6.70
CA ARG A 96 0.22 -0.57 5.53
C ARG A 96 0.10 0.90 5.92
N ILE A 97 -0.72 1.24 6.90
CA ILE A 97 -0.81 2.61 7.41
C ILE A 97 0.54 3.04 8.01
N LEU A 98 1.16 2.19 8.84
CA LEU A 98 2.46 2.46 9.46
C LEU A 98 3.62 2.48 8.47
N TYR A 99 3.50 1.75 7.37
CA TYR A 99 4.54 1.67 6.34
C TYR A 99 4.80 3.03 5.68
N VAL A 100 3.78 3.85 5.50
CA VAL A 100 3.90 5.16 4.85
C VAL A 100 4.88 6.07 5.60
N PRO A 101 4.67 6.38 6.91
CA PRO A 101 5.63 7.19 7.65
C PRO A 101 6.97 6.48 7.84
N ALA A 102 6.99 5.16 7.99
CA ALA A 102 8.23 4.41 8.13
C ALA A 102 9.13 4.57 6.90
N TYR A 103 8.55 4.54 5.71
CA TYR A 103 9.29 4.74 4.46
C TYR A 103 9.66 6.22 4.28
N ALA A 104 8.70 7.12 4.46
CA ALA A 104 8.89 8.55 4.25
C ALA A 104 9.99 9.13 5.15
N PHE A 105 10.04 8.70 6.41
CA PHE A 105 11.03 9.16 7.40
C PHE A 105 12.29 8.28 7.46
N GLY A 106 12.35 7.21 6.65
CA GLY A 106 13.54 6.36 6.57
C GLY A 106 13.81 5.57 7.84
N TRP A 107 12.78 5.11 8.54
CA TRP A 107 12.95 4.30 9.75
C TRP A 107 13.57 2.94 9.42
N GLN A 108 14.74 2.67 9.97
CA GLN A 108 15.45 1.40 9.81
C GLN A 108 15.65 0.75 11.18
N PRO A 109 15.42 -0.57 11.32
CA PRO A 109 14.96 -1.56 10.30
C PRO A 109 13.44 -1.66 10.20
N TRP A 110 12.70 -0.76 10.85
CA TRP A 110 11.25 -0.85 11.07
C TRP A 110 10.45 -0.95 9.77
N ARG A 111 10.88 -0.23 8.73
CA ARG A 111 10.22 -0.28 7.41
C ARG A 111 10.07 -1.73 6.91
N SER A 112 11.16 -2.48 6.92
CA SER A 112 11.16 -3.87 6.44
C SER A 112 10.38 -4.81 7.36
N LEU A 113 10.44 -4.58 8.67
CA LEU A 113 9.68 -5.37 9.64
C LEU A 113 8.17 -5.15 9.48
N ILE A 114 7.74 -3.91 9.32
CA ILE A 114 6.34 -3.56 9.09
C ILE A 114 5.85 -4.17 7.77
N TRP A 115 6.65 -4.07 6.72
CA TRP A 115 6.35 -4.69 5.42
C TRP A 115 6.17 -6.21 5.56
N SER A 116 7.04 -6.86 6.33
CA SER A 116 6.98 -8.31 6.57
C SER A 116 5.70 -8.72 7.29
N VAL A 117 5.20 -7.92 8.22
CA VAL A 117 3.92 -8.17 8.90
C VAL A 117 2.78 -8.20 7.89
N GLY A 118 2.72 -7.24 6.99
CA GLY A 118 1.69 -7.20 5.94
C GLY A 118 1.77 -8.40 5.00
N LEU A 119 2.97 -8.77 4.58
CA LEU A 119 3.17 -9.94 3.71
C LEU A 119 2.79 -11.25 4.42
N LEU A 120 3.18 -11.40 5.68
CA LEU A 120 2.84 -12.56 6.47
C LEU A 120 1.34 -12.70 6.64
N ALA A 121 0.65 -11.62 6.99
CA ALA A 121 -0.81 -11.62 7.14
C ALA A 121 -1.50 -12.06 5.84
N THR A 122 -1.08 -11.51 4.70
CA THR A 122 -1.61 -11.88 3.39
C THR A 122 -1.35 -13.36 3.09
N THR A 123 -0.15 -13.85 3.37
CA THR A 123 0.22 -15.25 3.13
C THR A 123 -0.62 -16.20 3.98
N VAL A 124 -0.82 -15.86 5.26
CA VAL A 124 -1.68 -16.66 6.15
C VAL A 124 -3.10 -16.75 5.61
N MET A 125 -3.65 -15.64 5.12
CA MET A 125 -4.98 -15.62 4.52
C MET A 125 -5.06 -16.53 3.27
N LEU A 126 -4.07 -16.46 2.40
CA LEU A 126 -4.01 -17.29 1.19
C LEU A 126 -3.95 -18.77 1.53
N VAL A 127 -3.15 -19.14 2.52
CA VAL A 127 -3.05 -20.54 2.98
C VAL A 127 -4.35 -20.97 3.63
N ALA A 128 -4.94 -20.14 4.49
CA ALA A 128 -6.19 -20.42 5.15
C ALA A 128 -7.34 -20.66 4.15
N ALA A 129 -7.31 -19.98 3.01
CA ALA A 129 -8.31 -20.16 1.96
C ALA A 129 -8.25 -21.57 1.33
N LEU A 130 -7.11 -22.24 1.40
CA LEU A 130 -6.94 -23.60 0.86
C LEU A 130 -7.35 -24.69 1.84
N LEU A 131 -7.44 -24.39 3.13
CA LEU A 131 -7.77 -25.37 4.17
C LEU A 131 -9.26 -25.40 4.46
#